data_86f627264dafce44ac01946a13dd7a97
#
_entry.id   86f627264dafce44ac01946a13dd7a97
#
_cell.length_a   1.000
_cell.length_b   1.000
_cell.length_c   1.000
_cell.angle_alpha   90.00
_cell.angle_beta   90.00
_cell.angle_gamma   90.00
#
_symmetry.space_group_name_H-M   'P 1'
#
loop_
_entity.id
_entity.type
_entity.pdbx_description
1 polymer ?
#
loop_
_entity_poly.entity_id
_entity_poly.type
_entity_poly.pdbx_seq_one_letter_code
_entity_poly.pdbx_strand_id
1 'polypeptide(L)'
;MSYTDDFFNKIKDGAIRSWENHKILPSLVASQGALESGFGRSGLAVEANNLFGIKASADWTGDKGWYDTREQAKDGSWTTIKAEFRKYDSWADSIEDHGSFFTSTEWRKENYKHVVGEENYIKAVEAI
;
A
#
# COMPACT_ATOMS: atom_id res chain seq x y z
N MET A 1 -13.14 12.94 -17.41
CA MET A 1 -12.85 11.74 -16.65
C MET A 1 -12.85 12.06 -15.17
N SER A 2 -13.40 11.19 -14.37
CA SER A 2 -13.39 11.37 -12.92
C SER A 2 -11.99 11.08 -12.36
N TYR A 3 -11.72 11.58 -11.15
CA TYR A 3 -10.46 11.28 -10.48
C TYR A 3 -10.31 9.79 -10.16
N THR A 4 -11.42 9.06 -9.98
CA THR A 4 -11.39 7.62 -9.76
C THR A 4 -10.93 6.88 -11.00
N ASP A 5 -11.44 7.24 -12.16
CA ASP A 5 -11.01 6.66 -13.44
C ASP A 5 -9.53 6.96 -13.71
N ASP A 6 -9.12 8.20 -13.46
CA ASP A 6 -7.72 8.61 -13.64
C ASP A 6 -6.79 7.81 -12.73
N PHE A 7 -7.18 7.59 -11.48
CA PHE A 7 -6.40 6.78 -10.55
C PHE A 7 -6.21 5.35 -11.07
N PHE A 8 -7.32 4.68 -11.44
CA PHE A 8 -7.24 3.29 -11.89
C PHE A 8 -6.47 3.16 -13.21
N ASN A 9 -6.60 4.11 -14.11
CA ASN A 9 -5.81 4.13 -15.35
C ASN A 9 -4.32 4.26 -15.08
N LYS A 10 -3.93 5.02 -14.08
CA LYS A 10 -2.52 5.21 -13.72
C LYS A 10 -1.89 3.98 -13.06
N ILE A 11 -2.66 3.20 -12.31
CA ILE A 11 -2.10 2.10 -11.54
C ILE A 11 -2.25 0.73 -12.18
N LYS A 12 -3.07 0.60 -13.24
CA LYS A 12 -3.41 -0.73 -13.77
C LYS A 12 -2.21 -1.56 -14.21
N ASP A 13 -1.24 -0.96 -14.89
CA ASP A 13 -0.05 -1.69 -15.34
C ASP A 13 0.80 -2.16 -14.16
N GLY A 14 0.95 -1.31 -13.14
CA GLY A 14 1.65 -1.67 -11.90
C GLY A 14 0.93 -2.79 -11.15
N ALA A 15 -0.40 -2.75 -11.11
CA ALA A 15 -1.19 -3.79 -10.46
C ALA A 15 -1.04 -5.15 -11.16
N ILE A 16 -1.01 -5.15 -12.49
CA ILE A 16 -0.79 -6.37 -13.26
C ILE A 16 0.63 -6.91 -13.01
N ARG A 17 1.65 -6.04 -13.03
CA ARG A 17 3.02 -6.43 -12.71
C ARG A 17 3.16 -7.00 -11.31
N SER A 18 2.39 -6.49 -10.34
CA SER A 18 2.39 -7.02 -8.98
C SER A 18 1.93 -8.48 -8.94
N TRP A 19 0.92 -8.83 -9.75
CA TRP A 19 0.54 -10.24 -9.89
C TRP A 19 1.65 -11.07 -10.50
N GLU A 20 2.28 -10.56 -11.57
CA GLU A 20 3.36 -11.27 -12.24
C GLU A 20 4.57 -11.48 -11.32
N ASN A 21 4.96 -10.44 -10.59
CA ASN A 21 6.18 -10.44 -9.78
C ASN A 21 5.99 -10.97 -8.36
N HIS A 22 4.83 -10.75 -7.76
CA HIS A 22 4.58 -11.03 -6.34
C HIS A 22 3.34 -11.85 -6.06
N LYS A 23 2.55 -12.15 -7.10
CA LYS A 23 1.28 -12.88 -6.96
C LYS A 23 0.28 -12.21 -6.02
N ILE A 24 0.23 -10.88 -6.07
CA ILE A 24 -0.77 -10.08 -5.37
C ILE A 24 -1.87 -9.73 -6.36
N LEU A 25 -3.10 -10.08 -6.02
CA LEU A 25 -4.25 -9.92 -6.92
C LEU A 25 -4.41 -8.46 -7.36
N PRO A 26 -4.52 -8.16 -8.67
CA PRO A 26 -4.63 -6.78 -9.16
C PRO A 26 -5.82 -6.01 -8.57
N SER A 27 -6.96 -6.68 -8.38
CA SER A 27 -8.13 -6.04 -7.76
C SER A 27 -7.89 -5.68 -6.30
N LEU A 28 -7.07 -6.44 -5.59
CA LEU A 28 -6.66 -6.12 -4.22
C LEU A 28 -5.77 -4.88 -4.20
N VAL A 29 -4.77 -4.82 -5.09
CA VAL A 29 -3.91 -3.65 -5.24
C VAL A 29 -4.74 -2.40 -5.53
N ALA A 30 -5.66 -2.50 -6.49
CA ALA A 30 -6.50 -1.37 -6.90
C ALA A 30 -7.40 -0.89 -5.76
N SER A 31 -8.12 -1.78 -5.10
CA SER A 31 -9.05 -1.40 -4.04
C SER A 31 -8.34 -0.89 -2.80
N GLN A 32 -7.27 -1.55 -2.39
CA GLN A 32 -6.48 -1.15 -1.23
C GLN A 32 -5.79 0.19 -1.48
N GLY A 33 -5.19 0.35 -2.66
CA GLY A 33 -4.56 1.62 -3.05
C GLY A 33 -5.57 2.76 -3.09
N ALA A 34 -6.75 2.53 -3.64
CA ALA A 34 -7.80 3.54 -3.70
C ALA A 34 -8.25 3.97 -2.30
N LEU A 35 -8.51 3.00 -1.42
CA LEU A 35 -8.99 3.26 -0.06
C LEU A 35 -7.93 3.98 0.77
N GLU A 36 -6.70 3.48 0.78
CA GLU A 36 -5.63 4.00 1.63
C GLU A 36 -5.12 5.38 1.17
N SER A 37 -5.19 5.67 -0.12
CA SER A 37 -4.66 6.92 -0.68
C SER A 37 -5.74 7.95 -1.05
N GLY A 38 -7.02 7.62 -0.83
CA GLY A 38 -8.10 8.46 -1.32
C GLY A 38 -8.03 8.65 -2.83
N PHE A 39 -7.85 7.56 -3.57
CA PHE A 39 -7.68 7.56 -5.02
C PHE A 39 -6.47 8.40 -5.47
N GLY A 40 -5.37 8.30 -4.72
CA GLY A 40 -4.12 8.99 -5.04
C GLY A 40 -4.11 10.47 -4.67
N ARG A 41 -5.09 10.96 -3.90
CA ARG A 41 -5.24 12.37 -3.57
C ARG A 41 -4.71 12.75 -2.20
N SER A 42 -4.37 11.79 -1.36
CA SER A 42 -3.82 12.06 -0.03
C SER A 42 -2.47 12.78 -0.10
N GLY A 43 -2.11 13.51 0.96
CA GLY A 43 -0.80 14.15 1.04
C GLY A 43 0.34 13.14 0.88
N LEU A 44 0.20 11.98 1.49
CA LEU A 44 1.23 10.93 1.41
C LEU A 44 1.37 10.38 -0.02
N ALA A 45 0.26 10.21 -0.74
CA ALA A 45 0.30 9.77 -2.14
C ALA A 45 0.92 10.82 -3.06
N VAL A 46 0.62 12.09 -2.85
CA VAL A 46 1.10 13.21 -3.69
C VAL A 46 2.56 13.53 -3.38
N GLU A 47 2.93 13.64 -2.10
CA GLU A 47 4.25 14.11 -1.69
C GLU A 47 5.30 12.99 -1.64
N ALA A 48 4.90 11.78 -1.28
CA ALA A 48 5.82 10.65 -1.10
C ALA A 48 5.59 9.52 -2.10
N ASN A 49 4.60 9.62 -2.98
CA ASN A 49 4.17 8.54 -3.87
C ASN A 49 3.83 7.24 -3.13
N ASN A 50 3.44 7.35 -1.87
CA ASN A 50 3.14 6.21 -1.01
C ASN A 50 1.62 5.98 -0.99
N LEU A 51 1.17 4.97 -1.74
CA LEU A 51 -0.26 4.70 -1.94
C LEU A 51 -0.89 3.89 -0.80
N PHE A 52 -0.09 3.12 -0.07
CA PHE A 52 -0.60 2.14 0.90
C PHE A 52 -0.31 2.50 2.35
N GLY A 53 0.29 3.66 2.59
CA GLY A 53 0.62 4.11 3.94
C GLY A 53 1.67 3.23 4.62
N ILE A 54 2.63 2.72 3.88
CA ILE A 54 3.66 1.85 4.44
C ILE A 54 4.69 2.69 5.18
N LYS A 55 4.85 2.41 6.48
CA LYS A 55 5.82 3.09 7.32
C LYS A 55 7.24 2.62 7.04
N ALA A 56 8.20 3.52 7.23
CA ALA A 56 9.61 3.20 7.12
C ALA A 56 10.09 2.58 8.44
N SER A 57 10.02 1.27 8.51
CA SER A 57 10.51 0.51 9.67
C SER A 57 12.03 0.33 9.59
N ALA A 58 12.61 -0.29 10.62
CA ALA A 58 14.08 -0.45 10.72
C ALA A 58 14.69 -1.23 9.55
N ASP A 59 13.92 -2.06 8.87
CA ASP A 59 14.38 -2.85 7.72
C ASP A 59 14.34 -2.08 6.39
N TRP A 60 13.79 -0.85 6.39
CA TRP A 60 13.69 -0.04 5.18
C TRP A 60 14.98 0.77 4.96
N THR A 61 15.59 0.63 3.79
CA THR A 61 16.84 1.31 3.43
C THR A 61 16.68 2.38 2.36
N GLY A 62 15.47 2.56 1.82
CA GLY A 62 15.17 3.56 0.81
C GLY A 62 14.85 4.93 1.40
N ASP A 63 14.38 5.83 0.56
CA ASP A 63 13.98 7.18 0.97
C ASP A 63 12.80 7.15 1.93
N LYS A 64 12.79 8.10 2.85
CA LYS A 64 11.75 8.22 3.86
C LYS A 64 11.54 9.67 4.28
N GLY A 65 10.39 9.95 4.85
CA GLY A 65 10.06 11.28 5.34
C GLY A 65 9.04 11.22 6.46
N TRP A 66 8.96 12.32 7.20
CA TRP A 66 8.02 12.47 8.31
C TRP A 66 6.74 13.12 7.80
N TYR A 67 5.60 12.46 8.07
CA TYR A 67 4.28 12.94 7.67
C TYR A 67 3.30 12.77 8.82
N ASP A 68 2.29 13.63 8.86
CA ASP A 68 1.22 13.52 9.85
C ASP A 68 0.36 12.30 9.53
N THR A 69 0.01 11.57 10.58
CA THR A 69 -0.93 10.45 10.49
C THR A 69 -1.91 10.52 11.65
N ARG A 70 -3.16 10.13 11.40
CA ARG A 70 -4.18 10.07 12.44
C ARG A 70 -4.20 8.66 13.02
N GLU A 71 -4.12 8.59 14.35
CA GLU A 71 -4.16 7.34 15.08
C GLU A 71 -5.35 7.34 16.03
N GLN A 72 -6.05 6.22 16.09
CA GLN A 72 -7.18 6.05 16.99
C GLN A 72 -6.74 5.35 18.28
N ALA A 73 -7.02 5.96 19.43
CA ALA A 73 -6.77 5.35 20.72
C ALA A 73 -7.83 4.29 21.05
N LYS A 74 -7.56 3.49 22.07
CA LYS A 74 -8.49 2.44 22.53
C LYS A 74 -9.86 2.97 22.92
N ASP A 75 -9.91 4.22 23.41
CA ASP A 75 -11.17 4.88 23.80
C ASP A 75 -11.95 5.46 22.60
N GLY A 76 -11.43 5.31 21.38
CA GLY A 76 -12.06 5.83 20.18
C GLY A 76 -11.63 7.24 19.79
N SER A 77 -10.87 7.93 20.62
CA SER A 77 -10.40 9.30 20.32
C SER A 77 -9.34 9.27 19.23
N TRP A 78 -9.27 10.35 18.43
CA TRP A 78 -8.31 10.52 17.36
C TRP A 78 -7.24 11.52 17.76
N THR A 79 -5.98 11.17 17.47
CA THR A 79 -4.84 12.10 17.63
C THR A 79 -4.06 12.13 16.34
N THR A 80 -3.39 13.26 16.09
CA THR A 80 -2.47 13.40 14.96
C THR A 80 -1.05 13.29 15.50
N ILE A 81 -0.29 12.36 14.95
CA ILE A 81 1.13 12.19 15.27
C ILE A 81 1.95 12.24 14.01
N LYS A 82 3.25 12.49 14.16
CA LYS A 82 4.18 12.36 13.04
C LYS A 82 4.78 10.96 13.04
N ALA A 83 4.81 10.34 11.87
CA ALA A 83 5.44 9.04 11.68
C ALA A 83 6.31 9.08 10.43
N GLU A 84 7.30 8.22 10.39
CA GLU A 84 8.19 8.11 9.26
C GLU A 84 7.62 7.12 8.25
N PHE A 85 7.43 7.58 7.01
CA PHE A 85 6.86 6.78 5.94
C PHE A 85 7.88 6.60 4.82
N ARG A 86 7.76 5.50 4.08
CA ARG A 86 8.57 5.24 2.89
C ARG A 86 8.22 6.25 1.80
N LYS A 87 9.23 6.71 1.07
CA LYS A 87 9.08 7.59 -0.09
C LYS A 87 9.53 6.84 -1.34
N TYR A 88 8.78 7.02 -2.41
CA TYR A 88 9.05 6.36 -3.69
C TYR A 88 9.17 7.39 -4.80
N ASP A 89 9.83 7.02 -5.89
CA ASP A 89 9.98 7.90 -7.06
C ASP A 89 8.70 7.95 -7.90
N SER A 90 7.85 6.94 -7.76
CA SER A 90 6.60 6.84 -8.54
C SER A 90 5.58 5.96 -7.81
N TRP A 91 4.33 6.04 -8.26
CA TRP A 91 3.29 5.11 -7.78
C TRP A 91 3.60 3.67 -8.18
N ALA A 92 4.23 3.47 -9.34
CA ALA A 92 4.64 2.13 -9.77
C ALA A 92 5.61 1.49 -8.76
N ASP A 93 6.55 2.27 -8.25
CA ASP A 93 7.49 1.80 -7.23
C ASP A 93 6.79 1.50 -5.90
N SER A 94 5.79 2.29 -5.54
CA SER A 94 4.96 2.02 -4.36
C SER A 94 4.23 0.69 -4.48
N ILE A 95 3.66 0.42 -5.64
CA ILE A 95 2.94 -0.84 -5.91
C ILE A 95 3.90 -2.03 -5.88
N GLU A 96 5.08 -1.89 -6.48
CA GLU A 96 6.11 -2.95 -6.45
C GLU A 96 6.54 -3.26 -5.02
N ASP A 97 6.80 -2.24 -4.22
CA ASP A 97 7.19 -2.41 -2.82
C ASP A 97 6.06 -3.02 -1.98
N HIS A 98 4.81 -2.62 -2.24
CA HIS A 98 3.64 -3.22 -1.60
C HIS A 98 3.60 -4.74 -1.85
N GLY A 99 3.86 -5.15 -3.09
CA GLY A 99 3.90 -6.58 -3.42
C GLY A 99 5.01 -7.31 -2.67
N SER A 100 6.20 -6.74 -2.64
CA SER A 100 7.34 -7.36 -1.95
C SER A 100 7.19 -7.34 -0.44
N PHE A 101 6.41 -6.42 0.10
CA PHE A 101 6.18 -6.28 1.54
C PHE A 101 5.65 -7.56 2.18
N PHE A 102 4.74 -8.27 1.51
CA PHE A 102 4.09 -9.46 2.06
C PHE A 102 5.05 -10.62 2.31
N THR A 103 6.23 -10.60 1.71
CA THR A 103 7.24 -11.64 1.86
C THR A 103 8.60 -11.10 2.33
N SER A 104 8.67 -9.84 2.73
CA SER A 104 9.94 -9.15 3.00
C SER A 104 10.63 -9.55 4.31
N THR A 105 9.91 -10.19 5.23
CA THR A 105 10.46 -10.78 6.45
C THR A 105 9.83 -12.15 6.66
N GLU A 106 10.47 -12.99 7.46
CA GLU A 106 9.91 -14.32 7.79
C GLU A 106 8.55 -14.19 8.47
N TRP A 107 8.41 -13.21 9.36
CA TRP A 107 7.13 -12.94 10.03
C TRP A 107 6.03 -12.57 9.02
N ARG A 108 6.33 -11.65 8.09
CA ARG A 108 5.37 -11.22 7.08
C ARG A 108 5.01 -12.35 6.14
N LYS A 109 6.00 -13.11 5.69
CA LYS A 109 5.79 -14.27 4.81
C LYS A 109 4.83 -15.28 5.45
N GLU A 110 5.00 -15.58 6.71
CA GLU A 110 4.12 -16.52 7.42
C GLU A 110 2.74 -15.92 7.65
N ASN A 111 2.65 -14.67 8.09
CA ASN A 111 1.37 -14.04 8.43
C ASN A 111 0.52 -13.68 7.21
N TYR A 112 1.14 -13.48 6.04
CA TYR A 112 0.43 -13.13 4.81
C TYR A 112 0.45 -14.25 3.77
N LYS A 113 0.75 -15.48 4.15
CA LYS A 113 0.88 -16.60 3.22
C LYS A 113 -0.41 -16.89 2.42
N HIS A 114 -1.56 -16.51 2.94
CA HIS A 114 -2.85 -16.70 2.26
C HIS A 114 -3.24 -15.51 1.36
N VAL A 115 -2.44 -14.45 1.32
CA VAL A 115 -2.60 -13.33 0.39
C VAL A 115 -1.90 -13.64 -0.93
N VAL A 116 -0.67 -14.15 -0.84
CA VAL A 116 0.18 -14.41 -2.01
C VAL A 116 -0.40 -15.57 -2.81
N GLY A 117 -0.67 -15.30 -4.09
CA GLY A 117 -1.22 -16.32 -4.99
C GLY A 117 -2.73 -16.51 -4.90
N GLU A 118 -3.43 -15.80 -4.02
CA GLU A 118 -4.89 -15.93 -3.90
C GLU A 118 -5.58 -15.24 -5.08
N GLU A 119 -6.38 -15.98 -5.82
CA GLU A 119 -7.11 -15.49 -6.99
C GLU A 119 -8.54 -15.04 -6.66
N ASN A 120 -9.05 -15.35 -5.47
CA ASN A 120 -10.36 -14.92 -5.02
C ASN A 120 -10.23 -13.62 -4.23
N TYR A 121 -10.85 -12.54 -4.72
CA TYR A 121 -10.74 -11.21 -4.11
C TYR A 121 -11.18 -11.21 -2.63
N ILE A 122 -12.31 -11.85 -2.31
CA ILE A 122 -12.85 -11.85 -0.94
C ILE A 122 -11.87 -12.55 0.00
N LYS A 123 -11.33 -13.70 -0.40
CA LYS A 123 -10.35 -14.44 0.40
C LYS A 123 -9.05 -13.65 0.58
N ALA A 124 -8.59 -12.96 -0.46
CA ALA A 124 -7.41 -12.12 -0.37
C ALA A 124 -7.60 -10.98 0.63
N VAL A 125 -8.75 -10.31 0.59
CA VAL A 125 -9.08 -9.23 1.54
C VAL A 125 -9.14 -9.76 2.97
N GLU A 126 -9.76 -10.91 3.18
CA GLU A 126 -9.87 -11.53 4.52
C GLU A 126 -8.51 -11.95 5.09
N ALA A 127 -7.53 -12.25 4.22
CA ALA A 127 -6.20 -12.69 4.63
C ALA A 127 -5.25 -11.54 5.04
N ILE A 128 -5.64 -10.31 4.75
CA ILE A 128 -4.90 -9.12 5.18
C ILE A 128 -5.33 -8.73 6.59
#